data_0175cacba8ae783f87da8fc02367c731
#
_entry.id   0175cacba8ae783f87da8fc02367c731
#
_cell.length_a   1.000
_cell.length_b   1.000
_cell.length_c   1.000
_cell.angle_alpha   90.00
_cell.angle_beta   90.00
_cell.angle_gamma   90.00
#
_symmetry.space_group_name_H-M   'P 1'
#
loop_
_entity.id
_entity.type
_entity.pdbx_description
1 polymer ?
#
loop_
_entity_poly.entity_id
_entity_poly.type
_entity_poly.pdbx_seq_one_letter_code
_entity_poly.pdbx_strand_id
1 'polypeptide(L)'
;MNLKYDITNERDVKDFVDLFYQKVNQDDLLSPIFNDISHVNWELHLPKMYKFWETLIFGSAAYKGNPFEAHIPLPIDENHFDRWISTFEETIDDLFEGPVAEHTKLRAKSIAHVFQSKLKYIHS
;
A
#
# COMPACT_ATOMS: atom_id res chain seq x y z
N MET A 1 9.34 -17.62 -21.39
CA MET A 1 8.20 -17.60 -20.45
C MET A 1 8.72 -17.27 -19.06
N ASN A 2 8.25 -16.16 -18.49
CA ASN A 2 8.67 -15.77 -17.15
C ASN A 2 7.77 -16.42 -16.11
N LEU A 3 8.36 -17.33 -15.33
CA LEU A 3 7.66 -17.92 -14.19
C LEU A 3 7.73 -16.94 -13.03
N LYS A 4 6.58 -16.60 -12.48
CA LYS A 4 6.48 -15.81 -11.27
C LYS A 4 6.23 -16.75 -10.11
N TYR A 5 6.83 -16.43 -8.99
CA TYR A 5 6.64 -17.16 -7.74
C TYR A 5 5.70 -16.39 -6.82
N ASP A 6 5.17 -17.07 -5.82
CA ASP A 6 4.34 -16.43 -4.81
C ASP A 6 5.22 -15.67 -3.79
N ILE A 7 4.57 -14.86 -2.97
CA ILE A 7 5.22 -14.12 -1.89
C ILE A 7 5.52 -15.13 -0.76
N THR A 8 6.79 -15.27 -0.39
CA THR A 8 7.21 -16.28 0.58
C THR A 8 8.04 -15.76 1.74
N ASN A 9 8.62 -14.56 1.61
CA ASN A 9 9.55 -14.05 2.63
C ASN A 9 9.56 -12.52 2.70
N GLU A 10 10.32 -12.00 3.67
CA GLU A 10 10.44 -10.56 3.90
C GLU A 10 11.03 -9.81 2.71
N ARG A 11 11.93 -10.43 1.97
CA ARG A 11 12.52 -9.80 0.79
C ARG A 11 11.48 -9.55 -0.29
N ASP A 12 10.55 -10.48 -0.46
CA ASP A 12 9.45 -10.33 -1.42
C ASP A 12 8.58 -9.14 -1.04
N VAL A 13 8.31 -8.95 0.26
CA VAL A 13 7.55 -7.79 0.76
C VAL A 13 8.30 -6.50 0.43
N LYS A 14 9.60 -6.46 0.71
CA LYS A 14 10.40 -5.27 0.40
C LYS A 14 10.37 -4.96 -1.09
N ASP A 15 10.48 -5.98 -1.93
CA ASP A 15 10.48 -5.81 -3.39
C ASP A 15 9.17 -5.17 -3.87
N PHE A 16 8.01 -5.65 -3.43
CA PHE A 16 6.77 -5.06 -3.91
C PHE A 16 6.47 -3.69 -3.29
N VAL A 17 6.85 -3.47 -2.03
CA VAL A 17 6.67 -2.17 -1.40
C VAL A 17 7.52 -1.12 -2.12
N ASP A 18 8.78 -1.43 -2.40
CA ASP A 18 9.68 -0.51 -3.10
C ASP A 18 9.17 -0.18 -4.50
N LEU A 19 8.75 -1.18 -5.25
CA LEU A 19 8.22 -0.96 -6.61
C LEU A 19 6.92 -0.16 -6.58
N PHE A 20 6.03 -0.48 -5.64
CA PHE A 20 4.78 0.24 -5.48
C PHE A 20 5.02 1.74 -5.26
N TYR A 21 5.91 2.11 -4.34
CA TYR A 21 6.17 3.51 -4.06
C TYR A 21 6.98 4.21 -5.15
N GLN A 22 7.77 3.48 -5.93
CA GLN A 22 8.34 4.04 -7.16
C GLN A 22 7.24 4.48 -8.12
N LYS A 23 6.23 3.64 -8.31
CA LYS A 23 5.07 3.97 -9.16
C LYS A 23 4.26 5.14 -8.58
N VAL A 24 4.04 5.13 -7.27
CA VAL A 24 3.31 6.21 -6.58
C VAL A 24 4.03 7.55 -6.80
N ASN A 25 5.34 7.58 -6.69
CA ASN A 25 6.13 8.81 -6.85
C ASN A 25 6.15 9.31 -8.30
N GLN A 26 5.81 8.47 -9.26
CA GLN A 26 5.69 8.86 -10.67
C GLN A 26 4.24 9.12 -11.09
N ASP A 27 3.29 8.94 -10.17
CA ASP A 27 1.86 9.09 -10.45
C ASP A 27 1.42 10.52 -10.18
N ASP A 28 0.80 11.17 -11.19
CA ASP A 28 0.39 12.57 -11.10
C ASP A 28 -0.67 12.83 -10.03
N LEU A 29 -1.48 11.83 -9.73
CA LEU A 29 -2.55 11.96 -8.74
C LEU A 29 -2.06 11.68 -7.32
N LEU A 30 -1.23 10.63 -7.15
CA LEU A 30 -0.80 10.17 -5.82
C LEU A 30 0.44 10.89 -5.30
N SER A 31 1.40 11.20 -6.17
CA SER A 31 2.66 11.81 -5.74
C SER A 31 2.47 13.09 -4.93
N PRO A 32 1.58 14.03 -5.33
CA PRO A 32 1.39 15.25 -4.55
C PRO A 32 0.90 15.00 -3.13
N ILE A 33 0.09 13.96 -2.91
CA ILE A 33 -0.41 13.64 -1.56
C ILE A 33 0.75 13.25 -0.65
N PHE A 34 1.65 12.40 -1.13
CA PHE A 34 2.78 11.92 -0.32
C PHE A 34 3.88 12.97 -0.16
N ASN A 35 4.20 13.70 -1.21
CA ASN A 35 5.37 14.57 -1.24
C ASN A 35 5.06 16.04 -0.95
N ASP A 36 4.00 16.59 -1.55
CA ASP A 36 3.69 18.02 -1.44
C ASP A 36 2.81 18.35 -0.24
N ILE A 37 1.93 17.45 0.15
CA ILE A 37 0.96 17.65 1.24
C ILE A 37 1.45 17.01 2.53
N SER A 38 1.80 15.72 2.49
CA SER A 38 2.22 14.97 3.67
C SER A 38 3.70 15.10 3.99
N HIS A 39 4.52 15.51 3.02
CA HIS A 39 5.98 15.65 3.18
C HIS A 39 6.60 14.38 3.75
N VAL A 40 6.27 13.23 3.15
CA VAL A 40 6.70 11.92 3.65
C VAL A 40 8.23 11.82 3.66
N ASN A 41 8.77 11.41 4.79
CA ASN A 41 10.18 11.04 4.89
C ASN A 41 10.33 9.58 4.45
N TRP A 42 10.76 9.38 3.20
CA TRP A 42 10.81 8.03 2.60
C TRP A 42 11.76 7.09 3.32
N GLU A 43 12.85 7.60 3.90
CA GLU A 43 13.78 6.76 4.65
C GLU A 43 13.14 6.15 5.90
N LEU A 44 12.19 6.86 6.52
CA LEU A 44 11.45 6.35 7.67
C LEU A 44 10.17 5.63 7.27
N HIS A 45 9.51 6.06 6.19
CA HIS A 45 8.22 5.52 5.78
C HIS A 45 8.33 4.11 5.20
N LEU A 46 9.30 3.88 4.32
CA LEU A 46 9.44 2.57 3.66
C LEU A 46 9.63 1.43 4.67
N PRO A 47 10.53 1.54 5.67
CA PRO A 47 10.64 0.47 6.66
C PRO A 47 9.36 0.19 7.43
N LYS A 48 8.56 1.22 7.72
CA LYS A 48 7.25 1.05 8.38
C LYS A 48 6.31 0.25 7.50
N MET A 49 6.33 0.50 6.19
CA MET A 49 5.46 -0.21 5.25
C MET A 49 5.91 -1.65 5.05
N TYR A 50 7.22 -1.93 5.08
CA TYR A 50 7.71 -3.30 5.08
C TYR A 50 7.13 -4.08 6.26
N LYS A 51 7.24 -3.51 7.46
CA LYS A 51 6.72 -4.13 8.68
C LYS A 51 5.20 -4.29 8.66
N PHE A 52 4.50 -3.29 8.15
CA PHE A 52 3.04 -3.34 8.02
C PHE A 52 2.60 -4.54 7.18
N TRP A 53 3.17 -4.70 5.98
CA TRP A 53 2.81 -5.79 5.09
C TRP A 53 3.29 -7.15 5.60
N GLU A 54 4.47 -7.21 6.22
CA GLU A 54 4.94 -8.43 6.87
C GLU A 54 3.98 -8.89 7.95
N THR A 55 3.46 -7.97 8.73
CA THR A 55 2.46 -8.28 9.77
C THR A 55 1.19 -8.85 9.16
N LEU A 56 0.68 -8.24 8.09
CA LEU A 56 -0.55 -8.69 7.44
C LEU A 56 -0.38 -10.04 6.73
N ILE A 57 0.76 -10.27 6.11
CA ILE A 57 0.98 -11.46 5.28
C ILE A 57 1.43 -12.66 6.12
N PHE A 58 2.37 -12.43 7.04
CA PHE A 58 3.01 -13.51 7.81
C PHE A 58 2.54 -13.61 9.25
N GLY A 59 1.68 -12.70 9.70
CA GLY A 59 1.20 -12.70 11.07
C GLY A 59 2.24 -12.29 12.11
N SER A 60 3.32 -11.62 11.69
CA SER A 60 4.34 -11.14 12.62
C SER A 60 3.81 -9.95 13.42
N ALA A 61 4.39 -9.66 14.58
CA ALA A 61 4.02 -8.51 15.40
C ALA A 61 4.97 -7.31 15.16
N ALA A 62 5.53 -7.22 13.96
CA ALA A 62 6.55 -6.22 13.62
C ALA A 62 6.02 -4.79 13.56
N TYR A 63 4.77 -4.62 13.08
CA TYR A 63 4.17 -3.30 12.95
C TYR A 63 3.29 -2.98 14.15
N LYS A 64 3.51 -1.80 14.72
CA LYS A 64 2.67 -1.25 15.80
C LYS A 64 2.30 0.17 15.40
N GLY A 65 1.02 0.47 15.29
CA GLY A 65 0.57 1.79 14.92
C GLY A 65 -0.85 1.78 14.40
N ASN A 66 -1.35 2.97 14.09
CA ASN A 66 -2.68 3.17 13.53
C ASN A 66 -2.56 3.88 12.19
N PRO A 67 -2.46 3.13 11.09
CA PRO A 67 -2.26 3.75 9.78
C PRO A 67 -3.42 4.65 9.35
N PHE A 68 -4.63 4.42 9.87
CA PHE A 68 -5.78 5.26 9.51
C PHE A 68 -5.64 6.70 10.00
N GLU A 69 -5.11 6.91 11.21
CA GLU A 69 -4.99 8.26 11.79
C GLU A 69 -4.22 9.21 10.89
N ALA A 70 -3.14 8.73 10.27
CA ALA A 70 -2.33 9.55 9.39
C ALA A 70 -3.08 10.00 8.14
N HIS A 71 -4.17 9.33 7.77
CA HIS A 71 -4.96 9.64 6.58
C HIS A 71 -6.07 10.66 6.84
N ILE A 72 -6.48 10.87 8.10
CA ILE A 72 -7.61 11.74 8.44
C ILE A 72 -7.47 13.15 7.86
N PRO A 73 -6.32 13.84 7.97
CA PRO A 73 -6.20 15.20 7.45
C PRO A 73 -5.96 15.30 5.95
N LEU A 74 -5.84 14.18 5.23
CA LEU A 74 -5.47 14.21 3.81
C LEU A 74 -6.67 14.51 2.91
N PRO A 75 -6.48 15.36 1.89
CA PRO A 75 -7.55 15.67 0.91
C PRO A 75 -7.63 14.59 -0.17
N ILE A 76 -7.98 13.38 0.21
CA ILE A 76 -8.06 12.23 -0.69
C ILE A 76 -9.49 11.77 -0.83
N ASP A 77 -9.85 11.37 -2.04
CA ASP A 77 -11.20 10.95 -2.40
C ASP A 77 -11.19 9.58 -3.11
N GLU A 78 -12.35 9.21 -3.64
CA GLU A 78 -12.52 7.94 -4.35
C GLU A 78 -11.49 7.74 -5.46
N ASN A 79 -11.15 8.80 -6.20
CA ASN A 79 -10.19 8.70 -7.29
C ASN A 79 -8.79 8.34 -6.80
N HIS A 80 -8.39 8.87 -5.66
CA HIS A 80 -7.11 8.54 -5.04
C HIS A 80 -7.08 7.08 -4.59
N PHE A 81 -8.15 6.59 -3.96
CA PHE A 81 -8.22 5.21 -3.50
C PHE A 81 -8.26 4.23 -4.68
N ASP A 82 -9.01 4.53 -5.72
CA ASP A 82 -9.07 3.69 -6.92
C ASP A 82 -7.70 3.60 -7.61
N ARG A 83 -7.00 4.73 -7.71
CA ARG A 83 -5.66 4.76 -8.29
C ARG A 83 -4.67 3.97 -7.42
N TRP A 84 -4.77 4.11 -6.10
CA TRP A 84 -3.92 3.38 -5.16
C TRP A 84 -4.12 1.87 -5.31
N ILE A 85 -5.38 1.43 -5.34
CA ILE A 85 -5.71 -0.01 -5.50
C ILE A 85 -5.16 -0.55 -6.81
N SER A 86 -5.45 0.14 -7.93
CA SER A 86 -5.01 -0.35 -9.24
C SER A 86 -3.49 -0.38 -9.38
N THR A 87 -2.80 0.60 -8.82
CA THR A 87 -1.34 0.66 -8.81
C THR A 87 -0.76 -0.48 -7.98
N PHE A 88 -1.37 -0.75 -6.82
CA PHE A 88 -0.94 -1.84 -5.95
C PHE A 88 -1.14 -3.21 -6.62
N GLU A 89 -2.32 -3.45 -7.20
CA GLU A 89 -2.61 -4.71 -7.89
C GLU A 89 -1.65 -4.94 -9.06
N GLU A 90 -1.40 -3.91 -9.86
CA GLU A 90 -0.44 -3.97 -10.95
C GLU A 90 0.96 -4.34 -10.44
N THR A 91 1.37 -3.75 -9.32
CA THR A 91 2.68 -4.02 -8.73
C THR A 91 2.82 -5.48 -8.31
N ILE A 92 1.80 -6.01 -7.62
CA ILE A 92 1.81 -7.41 -7.21
C ILE A 92 1.85 -8.31 -8.45
N ASP A 93 1.02 -8.03 -9.44
CA ASP A 93 0.96 -8.85 -10.66
C ASP A 93 2.25 -8.80 -11.48
N ASP A 94 2.97 -7.69 -11.43
CA ASP A 94 4.27 -7.57 -12.10
C ASP A 94 5.32 -8.51 -11.51
N LEU A 95 5.26 -8.77 -10.20
CA LEU A 95 6.31 -9.48 -9.47
C LEU A 95 5.94 -10.91 -9.07
N PHE A 96 4.65 -11.17 -8.76
CA PHE A 96 4.26 -12.40 -8.10
C PHE A 96 3.00 -13.02 -8.71
N GLU A 97 2.84 -14.33 -8.45
CA GLU A 97 1.65 -15.08 -8.82
C GLU A 97 1.45 -16.21 -7.81
N GLY A 98 0.24 -16.35 -7.29
CA GLY A 98 -0.09 -17.41 -6.35
C GLY A 98 -1.11 -16.98 -5.29
N PRO A 99 -1.51 -17.93 -4.40
CA PRO A 99 -2.53 -17.65 -3.38
C PRO A 99 -2.20 -16.49 -2.45
N VAL A 100 -0.95 -16.36 -2.01
CA VAL A 100 -0.55 -15.26 -1.12
C VAL A 100 -0.59 -13.94 -1.87
N ALA A 101 -0.13 -13.89 -3.11
CA ALA A 101 -0.21 -12.69 -3.96
C ALA A 101 -1.67 -12.24 -4.13
N GLU A 102 -2.58 -13.18 -4.43
CA GLU A 102 -4.01 -12.87 -4.57
C GLU A 102 -4.61 -12.37 -3.26
N HIS A 103 -4.27 -13.01 -2.14
CA HIS A 103 -4.76 -12.58 -0.82
C HIS A 103 -4.23 -11.19 -0.46
N THR A 104 -2.98 -10.89 -0.80
CA THR A 104 -2.37 -9.58 -0.55
C THR A 104 -3.12 -8.48 -1.31
N LYS A 105 -3.48 -8.73 -2.57
CA LYS A 105 -4.29 -7.77 -3.34
C LYS A 105 -5.66 -7.55 -2.70
N LEU A 106 -6.32 -8.62 -2.24
CA LEU A 106 -7.62 -8.51 -1.57
C LEU A 106 -7.51 -7.72 -0.26
N ARG A 107 -6.45 -7.92 0.51
CA ARG A 107 -6.21 -7.19 1.74
C ARG A 107 -6.04 -5.69 1.47
N ALA A 108 -5.25 -5.34 0.46
CA ALA A 108 -5.05 -3.94 0.09
C ALA A 108 -6.37 -3.29 -0.30
N LYS A 109 -7.18 -3.98 -1.09
CA LYS A 109 -8.49 -3.48 -1.51
C LYS A 109 -9.43 -3.27 -0.32
N SER A 110 -9.47 -4.23 0.62
CA SER A 110 -10.27 -4.11 1.84
C SER A 110 -9.86 -2.91 2.68
N ILE A 111 -8.56 -2.73 2.89
CA ILE A 111 -8.02 -1.61 3.67
C ILE A 111 -8.42 -0.28 3.02
N ALA A 112 -8.25 -0.17 1.70
CA ALA A 112 -8.59 1.05 0.97
C ALA A 112 -10.08 1.37 1.09
N HIS A 113 -10.96 0.37 0.97
CA HIS A 113 -12.40 0.56 1.09
C HIS A 113 -12.81 0.99 2.51
N VAL A 114 -12.19 0.39 3.54
CA VAL A 114 -12.46 0.76 4.94
C VAL A 114 -12.01 2.19 5.19
N PHE A 115 -10.81 2.57 4.75
CA PHE A 115 -10.30 3.93 4.93
C PHE A 115 -11.16 4.95 4.20
N GLN A 116 -11.55 4.65 2.97
CA GLN A 116 -12.41 5.52 2.18
C GLN A 116 -13.76 5.76 2.86
N SER A 117 -14.39 4.69 3.36
CA SER A 117 -15.67 4.79 4.06
C SER A 117 -15.57 5.62 5.33
N LYS A 118 -14.50 5.41 6.12
CA LYS A 118 -14.28 6.16 7.35
C LYS A 118 -14.01 7.64 7.08
N LEU A 119 -13.18 7.95 6.08
CA LEU A 119 -12.88 9.33 5.71
C LEU A 119 -14.11 10.06 5.20
N LYS A 120 -14.93 9.39 4.39
CA LYS A 120 -16.17 9.95 3.88
C LYS A 120 -17.12 10.31 5.02
N TYR A 121 -17.21 9.47 6.03
CA TYR A 121 -18.03 9.72 7.23
C TYR A 121 -17.49 10.91 8.01
N ILE A 122 -16.17 10.97 8.25
CA ILE A 122 -15.55 12.04 9.05
C ILE A 122 -15.63 13.39 8.33
N HIS A 123 -15.45 13.41 7.00
CA HIS A 123 -15.44 14.65 6.21
C HIS A 123 -16.83 15.08 5.72
N SER A 124 -17.84 14.31 6.00
CA SER A 124 -19.22 14.64 5.57
C SER A 124 -19.87 15.75 6.41
#